data_36ea9f09bc331e462b06d99bfa9b6276
#
_entry.id   36ea9f09bc331e462b06d99bfa9b6276
#
_cell.length_a   1.000
_cell.length_b   1.000
_cell.length_c   1.000
_cell.angle_alpha   90.00
_cell.angle_beta   90.00
_cell.angle_gamma   90.00
#
_symmetry.space_group_name_H-M   'P 1'
#
loop_
_entity.id
_entity.type
_entity.pdbx_description
1 polymer ?
#
loop_
_entity_poly.entity_id
_entity_poly.type
_entity_poly.pdbx_seq_one_letter_code
_entity_poly.pdbx_strand_id
1 'polypeptide(L)'
;MKNKFFCTISLVFGTALFFSGCTLAKLDVNVVSERTSLENQVLGTYNSLNEDMLMVASVRGVSPTGKIDAPPRHTPEQVDATKAMETIAFHADDVETFKRFGWVGENQEGLLTPFTRETPKVTSEELKSFAANYSEAEFQQVVKEVNQAREVLMMRVVQTNENFTVKDLPAIRKVFARINRQNSVPGTKVQEADGRWLTL
;
A
#
# COMPACT_ATOMS: atom_id res chain seq x y z
N MET A 1 -27.23 -23.46 74.16
CA MET A 1 -25.93 -23.08 73.58
C MET A 1 -25.76 -23.61 72.15
N LYS A 2 -26.85 -23.81 71.34
CA LYS A 2 -26.73 -24.35 69.97
C LYS A 2 -26.98 -23.32 68.82
N ASN A 3 -27.48 -22.14 69.17
CA ASN A 3 -27.84 -21.18 68.07
C ASN A 3 -26.80 -20.07 67.76
N LYS A 4 -25.68 -20.01 68.49
CA LYS A 4 -24.61 -19.04 68.20
C LYS A 4 -23.54 -19.55 67.25
N PHE A 5 -23.44 -20.87 67.09
CA PHE A 5 -22.45 -21.47 66.19
C PHE A 5 -22.90 -21.47 64.71
N PHE A 6 -24.22 -21.44 64.49
CA PHE A 6 -24.77 -21.45 63.14
C PHE A 6 -24.68 -20.06 62.44
N CYS A 7 -24.72 -18.99 63.26
CA CYS A 7 -24.69 -17.64 62.74
C CYS A 7 -23.26 -17.20 62.28
N THR A 8 -22.22 -17.72 62.93
CA THR A 8 -20.84 -17.43 62.60
C THR A 8 -20.33 -18.17 61.33
N ILE A 9 -20.83 -19.38 61.05
CA ILE A 9 -20.48 -20.13 59.85
C ILE A 9 -21.15 -19.52 58.61
N SER A 10 -22.36 -18.96 58.75
CA SER A 10 -23.08 -18.31 57.65
C SER A 10 -22.42 -16.98 57.23
N LEU A 11 -21.76 -16.29 58.15
CA LEU A 11 -21.10 -15.01 57.89
C LEU A 11 -19.75 -15.19 57.16
N VAL A 12 -19.04 -16.28 57.46
CA VAL A 12 -17.74 -16.58 56.81
C VAL A 12 -17.92 -17.11 55.38
N PHE A 13 -19.04 -17.78 55.08
CA PHE A 13 -19.34 -18.28 53.75
C PHE A 13 -19.87 -17.19 52.81
N GLY A 14 -20.44 -16.12 53.33
CA GLY A 14 -20.96 -15.00 52.55
C GLY A 14 -19.87 -14.04 52.02
N THR A 15 -18.69 -14.00 52.66
CA THR A 15 -17.61 -13.11 52.28
C THR A 15 -16.65 -13.70 51.25
N ALA A 16 -16.72 -15.00 50.95
CA ALA A 16 -15.86 -15.68 49.97
C ALA A 16 -16.33 -15.54 48.52
N LEU A 17 -17.55 -15.00 48.28
CA LEU A 17 -18.15 -14.94 46.92
C LEU A 17 -17.95 -13.61 46.19
N PHE A 18 -17.27 -12.63 46.82
CA PHE A 18 -17.07 -11.30 46.19
C PHE A 18 -15.70 -11.08 45.53
N PHE A 19 -14.84 -12.09 45.45
CA PHE A 19 -13.51 -11.94 44.83
C PHE A 19 -13.34 -12.63 43.44
N SER A 20 -14.44 -13.03 42.81
CA SER A 20 -14.38 -13.63 41.48
C SER A 20 -14.85 -12.64 40.41
N GLY A 21 -14.12 -11.55 40.21
CA GLY A 21 -14.53 -10.54 39.26
C GLY A 21 -13.37 -9.68 38.70
N CYS A 22 -12.13 -10.22 38.64
CA CYS A 22 -11.13 -9.62 37.77
C CYS A 22 -11.23 -10.26 36.40
N THR A 23 -12.20 -9.83 35.59
CA THR A 23 -12.07 -9.94 34.14
C THR A 23 -10.90 -9.05 33.76
N LEU A 24 -9.74 -9.66 33.49
CA LEU A 24 -8.68 -9.03 32.70
C LEU A 24 -9.33 -8.61 31.39
N ALA A 25 -9.66 -7.32 31.29
CA ALA A 25 -9.97 -6.72 30.01
C ALA A 25 -8.77 -7.02 29.13
N LYS A 26 -8.93 -7.88 28.13
CA LYS A 26 -8.00 -7.95 27.01
C LYS A 26 -8.01 -6.56 26.40
N LEU A 27 -7.00 -5.77 26.73
CA LEU A 27 -6.67 -4.60 25.96
C LEU A 27 -6.19 -5.14 24.62
N ASP A 28 -7.08 -5.22 23.64
CA ASP A 28 -6.68 -5.25 22.24
C ASP A 28 -6.04 -3.88 21.98
N VAL A 29 -4.76 -3.79 22.27
CA VAL A 29 -3.93 -2.69 21.77
C VAL A 29 -3.88 -2.91 20.27
N ASN A 30 -4.80 -2.28 19.57
CA ASN A 30 -4.64 -2.04 18.13
C ASN A 30 -3.37 -1.18 18.02
N VAL A 31 -2.23 -1.84 17.83
CA VAL A 31 -0.99 -1.17 17.45
C VAL A 31 -1.26 -0.67 16.04
N VAL A 32 -1.89 0.50 15.95
CA VAL A 32 -1.79 1.32 14.76
C VAL A 32 -0.29 1.56 14.63
N SER A 33 0.34 0.84 13.69
CA SER A 33 1.74 0.99 13.38
C SER A 33 1.99 2.47 13.15
N GLU A 34 2.59 3.16 14.12
CA GLU A 34 2.98 4.56 13.95
C GLU A 34 3.92 4.59 12.75
N ARG A 35 3.51 5.32 11.72
CA ARG A 35 4.33 5.52 10.54
C ARG A 35 5.65 6.13 10.98
N THR A 36 6.75 5.57 10.52
CA THR A 36 8.07 6.13 10.81
C THR A 36 8.18 7.55 10.23
N SER A 37 9.09 8.36 10.80
CA SER A 37 9.37 9.70 10.27
C SER A 37 9.71 9.67 8.78
N LEU A 38 10.47 8.67 8.35
CA LEU A 38 10.80 8.45 6.94
C LEU A 38 9.56 8.17 6.08
N GLU A 39 8.65 7.31 6.55
CA GLU A 39 7.40 7.03 5.83
C GLU A 39 6.55 8.29 5.65
N ASN A 40 6.44 9.10 6.70
CA ASN A 40 5.69 10.34 6.63
C ASN A 40 6.32 11.33 5.62
N GLN A 41 7.66 11.42 5.57
CA GLN A 41 8.36 12.25 4.61
C GLN A 41 8.18 11.74 3.17
N VAL A 42 8.33 10.44 2.94
CA VAL A 42 8.13 9.83 1.61
C VAL A 42 6.69 10.02 1.13
N LEU A 43 5.71 9.75 1.98
CA LEU A 43 4.29 9.94 1.64
C LEU A 43 3.94 11.41 1.41
N GLY A 44 4.46 12.32 2.24
CA GLY A 44 4.28 13.75 2.04
C GLY A 44 4.80 14.21 0.68
N THR A 45 6.02 13.80 0.32
CA THR A 45 6.62 14.10 -0.98
C THR A 45 5.82 13.47 -2.13
N TYR A 46 5.38 12.22 -1.99
CA TYR A 46 4.56 11.54 -3.01
C TYR A 46 3.22 12.25 -3.22
N ASN A 47 2.54 12.66 -2.13
CA ASN A 47 1.27 13.39 -2.22
C ASN A 47 1.45 14.75 -2.90
N SER A 48 2.55 15.47 -2.57
CA SER A 48 2.88 16.73 -3.24
C SER A 48 3.10 16.54 -4.75
N LEU A 49 3.80 15.47 -5.15
CA LEU A 49 3.97 15.13 -6.57
C LEU A 49 2.63 14.84 -7.26
N ASN A 50 1.70 14.17 -6.56
CA ASN A 50 0.37 13.90 -7.08
C ASN A 50 -0.47 15.18 -7.25
N GLU A 51 -0.39 16.10 -6.30
CA GLU A 51 -1.05 17.42 -6.39
C GLU A 51 -0.47 18.24 -7.54
N ASP A 52 0.86 18.26 -7.69
CA ASP A 52 1.53 18.93 -8.80
C ASP A 52 1.09 18.37 -10.15
N MET A 53 0.95 17.04 -10.26
CA MET A 53 0.45 16.38 -11.48
C MET A 53 -0.97 16.79 -11.81
N LEU A 54 -1.87 16.85 -10.82
CA LEU A 54 -3.26 17.28 -11.03
C LEU A 54 -3.31 18.75 -11.50
N MET A 55 -2.44 19.59 -10.97
CA MET A 55 -2.31 20.99 -11.44
C MET A 55 -1.80 21.06 -12.87
N VAL A 56 -0.80 20.26 -13.23
CA VAL A 56 -0.26 20.15 -14.60
C VAL A 56 -1.33 19.76 -15.60
N ALA A 57 -2.17 18.78 -15.22
CA ALA A 57 -3.25 18.28 -16.08
C ALA A 57 -4.45 19.24 -16.20
N SER A 58 -4.66 20.12 -15.20
CA SER A 58 -5.88 20.92 -15.07
C SER A 58 -5.74 22.38 -15.53
N VAL A 59 -4.54 22.94 -15.63
CA VAL A 59 -4.35 24.39 -15.82
C VAL A 59 -4.19 24.74 -17.30
N ARG A 60 -5.30 24.92 -18.01
CA ARG A 60 -5.34 25.97 -19.05
C ARG A 60 -5.86 27.23 -18.39
N GLY A 61 -4.95 28.11 -17.95
CA GLY A 61 -5.33 29.42 -17.44
C GLY A 61 -6.03 30.21 -18.55
N VAL A 62 -7.27 30.60 -18.28
CA VAL A 62 -7.97 31.60 -19.13
C VAL A 62 -7.89 32.91 -18.40
N SER A 63 -7.21 33.89 -19.00
CA SER A 63 -7.15 35.23 -18.45
C SER A 63 -8.57 35.87 -18.39
N PRO A 64 -8.80 36.87 -17.55
CA PRO A 64 -10.08 37.60 -17.52
C PRO A 64 -10.51 38.18 -18.86
N THR A 65 -9.60 38.32 -19.82
CA THR A 65 -9.86 38.79 -21.18
C THR A 65 -10.17 37.66 -22.17
N GLY A 66 -10.31 36.38 -21.71
CA GLY A 66 -10.58 35.23 -22.56
C GLY A 66 -9.36 34.71 -23.34
N LYS A 67 -8.17 35.23 -23.07
CA LYS A 67 -6.94 34.72 -23.70
C LYS A 67 -6.48 33.47 -22.96
N ILE A 68 -6.21 32.40 -23.72
CA ILE A 68 -5.62 31.18 -23.18
C ILE A 68 -4.15 31.47 -22.86
N ASP A 69 -3.79 31.41 -21.59
CA ASP A 69 -2.40 31.54 -21.18
C ASP A 69 -1.62 30.29 -21.59
N ALA A 70 -0.35 30.49 -21.98
CA ALA A 70 0.52 29.35 -22.27
C ALA A 70 0.66 28.50 -20.99
N PRO A 71 0.56 27.18 -21.09
CA PRO A 71 0.73 26.31 -19.92
C PRO A 71 2.10 26.59 -19.27
N PRO A 72 2.20 26.50 -17.92
CA PRO A 72 3.47 26.64 -17.24
C PRO A 72 4.49 25.67 -17.84
N ARG A 73 5.73 26.12 -18.00
CA ARG A 73 6.81 25.26 -18.49
C ARG A 73 7.18 24.28 -17.39
N HIS A 74 6.94 23.00 -17.61
CA HIS A 74 7.34 21.94 -16.70
C HIS A 74 8.79 21.53 -16.95
N THR A 75 9.50 21.17 -15.89
CA THR A 75 10.84 20.59 -16.06
C THR A 75 10.71 19.17 -16.65
N PRO A 76 11.75 18.67 -17.34
CA PRO A 76 11.73 17.28 -17.85
C PRO A 76 11.40 16.25 -16.76
N GLU A 77 11.91 16.46 -15.56
CA GLU A 77 11.69 15.58 -14.40
C GLU A 77 10.24 15.60 -13.91
N GLN A 78 9.56 16.76 -13.99
CA GLN A 78 8.12 16.84 -13.68
C GLN A 78 7.29 16.11 -14.74
N VAL A 79 7.65 16.25 -16.00
CA VAL A 79 7.00 15.52 -17.12
C VAL A 79 7.18 14.01 -16.95
N ASP A 80 8.38 13.55 -16.60
CA ASP A 80 8.66 12.13 -16.43
C ASP A 80 7.91 11.55 -15.21
N ALA A 81 7.83 12.29 -14.10
CA ALA A 81 7.02 11.89 -12.95
C ALA A 81 5.53 11.80 -13.29
N THR A 82 4.99 12.77 -14.04
CA THR A 82 3.60 12.76 -14.50
C THR A 82 3.32 11.53 -15.37
N LYS A 83 4.16 11.26 -16.36
CA LYS A 83 4.04 10.06 -17.22
C LYS A 83 4.11 8.77 -16.41
N ALA A 84 4.99 8.72 -15.41
CA ALA A 84 5.10 7.55 -14.54
C ALA A 84 3.81 7.30 -13.75
N MET A 85 3.19 8.36 -13.21
CA MET A 85 1.90 8.24 -12.51
C MET A 85 0.77 7.84 -13.45
N GLU A 86 0.72 8.42 -14.65
CA GLU A 86 -0.25 8.04 -15.69
C GLU A 86 -0.09 6.56 -16.09
N THR A 87 1.13 6.09 -16.26
CA THR A 87 1.42 4.68 -16.57
C THR A 87 0.91 3.73 -15.48
N ILE A 88 1.18 4.07 -14.20
CA ILE A 88 0.70 3.26 -13.06
C ILE A 88 -0.83 3.27 -13.01
N ALA A 89 -1.45 4.42 -13.21
CA ALA A 89 -2.90 4.55 -13.20
C ALA A 89 -3.55 3.79 -14.37
N PHE A 90 -2.95 3.86 -15.55
CA PHE A 90 -3.44 3.16 -16.75
C PHE A 90 -3.44 1.62 -16.57
N HIS A 91 -2.41 1.08 -15.93
CA HIS A 91 -2.28 -0.36 -15.70
C HIS A 91 -2.84 -0.84 -14.35
N ALA A 92 -3.53 0.01 -13.59
CA ALA A 92 -3.96 -0.32 -12.22
C ALA A 92 -4.85 -1.57 -12.18
N ASP A 93 -5.84 -1.66 -13.07
CA ASP A 93 -6.80 -2.77 -13.12
C ASP A 93 -6.12 -4.08 -13.57
N ASP A 94 -5.22 -3.99 -14.56
CA ASP A 94 -4.43 -5.13 -15.02
C ASP A 94 -3.56 -5.70 -13.90
N VAL A 95 -2.82 -4.82 -13.21
CA VAL A 95 -1.95 -5.20 -12.09
C VAL A 95 -2.76 -5.80 -10.93
N GLU A 96 -3.93 -5.24 -10.60
CA GLU A 96 -4.79 -5.81 -9.58
C GLU A 96 -5.25 -7.23 -9.97
N THR A 97 -5.64 -7.43 -11.23
CA THR A 97 -6.04 -8.73 -11.76
C THR A 97 -4.88 -9.72 -11.74
N PHE A 98 -3.68 -9.31 -12.15
CA PHE A 98 -2.47 -10.15 -12.08
C PHE A 98 -2.14 -10.57 -10.64
N LYS A 99 -2.31 -9.65 -9.67
CA LYS A 99 -2.15 -9.97 -8.24
C LYS A 99 -3.15 -11.03 -7.77
N ARG A 100 -4.44 -10.87 -8.12
CA ARG A 100 -5.50 -11.84 -7.81
C ARG A 100 -5.23 -13.21 -8.40
N PHE A 101 -4.60 -13.28 -9.57
CA PHE A 101 -4.19 -14.54 -10.21
C PHE A 101 -2.89 -15.11 -9.65
N GLY A 102 -2.18 -14.36 -8.80
CA GLY A 102 -0.87 -14.74 -8.31
C GLY A 102 0.21 -14.73 -9.40
N TRP A 103 -0.03 -14.03 -10.52
CA TRP A 103 0.93 -13.87 -11.62
C TRP A 103 2.02 -12.85 -11.29
N VAL A 104 1.72 -11.89 -10.40
CA VAL A 104 2.69 -10.95 -9.85
C VAL A 104 2.59 -10.88 -8.33
N GLY A 105 3.67 -10.43 -7.70
CA GLY A 105 3.71 -10.13 -6.28
C GLY A 105 4.49 -8.84 -6.01
N GLU A 106 4.24 -8.24 -4.86
CA GLU A 106 4.97 -7.06 -4.39
C GLU A 106 6.25 -7.48 -3.68
N ASN A 107 7.41 -7.05 -4.16
CA ASN A 107 8.70 -7.37 -3.57
C ASN A 107 9.18 -6.30 -2.57
N GLN A 108 10.30 -6.58 -1.89
CA GLN A 108 10.89 -5.68 -0.89
C GLN A 108 11.46 -4.37 -1.47
N GLU A 109 11.65 -4.31 -2.78
CA GLU A 109 12.14 -3.12 -3.48
C GLU A 109 10.99 -2.19 -3.92
N GLY A 110 9.73 -2.54 -3.58
CA GLY A 110 8.55 -1.79 -4.01
C GLY A 110 8.18 -2.00 -5.48
N LEU A 111 8.66 -3.07 -6.09
CA LEU A 111 8.45 -3.43 -7.47
C LEU A 111 7.62 -4.71 -7.59
N LEU A 112 7.04 -4.92 -8.77
CA LEU A 112 6.35 -6.17 -9.12
C LEU A 112 7.37 -7.25 -9.50
N THR A 113 7.20 -8.44 -8.95
CA THR A 113 7.93 -9.64 -9.37
C THR A 113 6.97 -10.56 -10.11
N PRO A 114 7.23 -10.90 -11.40
CA PRO A 114 6.42 -11.84 -12.14
C PRO A 114 6.67 -13.28 -11.67
N PHE A 115 5.61 -14.09 -11.72
CA PHE A 115 5.63 -15.53 -11.47
C PHE A 115 5.13 -16.28 -12.72
N THR A 116 5.30 -17.60 -12.71
CA THR A 116 4.70 -18.46 -13.74
C THR A 116 3.19 -18.25 -13.77
N ARG A 117 2.67 -17.98 -14.97
CA ARG A 117 1.25 -17.77 -15.19
C ARG A 117 0.53 -19.13 -15.23
N GLU A 118 -0.03 -19.50 -14.09
CA GLU A 118 -0.94 -20.66 -14.02
C GLU A 118 -2.35 -20.23 -14.40
N THR A 119 -3.13 -21.16 -14.95
CA THR A 119 -4.56 -20.91 -15.22
C THR A 119 -5.27 -20.63 -13.89
N PRO A 120 -5.85 -19.43 -13.69
CA PRO A 120 -6.45 -19.07 -12.42
C PRO A 120 -7.71 -19.88 -12.13
N LYS A 121 -7.87 -20.31 -10.89
CA LYS A 121 -9.08 -20.99 -10.39
C LYS A 121 -10.15 -19.94 -10.06
N VAL A 122 -10.74 -19.32 -11.07
CA VAL A 122 -11.77 -18.30 -10.91
C VAL A 122 -13.11 -18.77 -11.45
N THR A 123 -14.20 -18.28 -10.86
CA THR A 123 -15.57 -18.63 -11.25
C THR A 123 -16.16 -17.64 -12.25
N SER A 124 -15.67 -16.39 -12.26
CA SER A 124 -16.14 -15.34 -13.19
C SER A 124 -15.69 -15.64 -14.63
N GLU A 125 -16.62 -15.63 -15.57
CA GLU A 125 -16.32 -15.79 -17.00
C GLU A 125 -15.49 -14.62 -17.54
N GLU A 126 -15.68 -13.42 -17.03
CA GLU A 126 -14.88 -12.25 -17.39
C GLU A 126 -13.40 -12.45 -17.02
N LEU A 127 -13.11 -12.91 -15.81
CA LEU A 127 -11.76 -13.20 -15.37
C LEU A 127 -11.12 -14.38 -16.13
N LYS A 128 -11.90 -15.39 -16.50
CA LYS A 128 -11.41 -16.48 -17.37
C LYS A 128 -11.05 -15.97 -18.75
N SER A 129 -11.92 -15.14 -19.33
CA SER A 129 -11.69 -14.51 -20.63
C SER A 129 -10.45 -13.62 -20.59
N PHE A 130 -10.28 -12.80 -19.57
CA PHE A 130 -9.08 -12.00 -19.37
C PHE A 130 -7.82 -12.87 -19.36
N ALA A 131 -7.82 -13.93 -18.53
CA ALA A 131 -6.67 -14.82 -18.40
C ALA A 131 -6.32 -15.55 -19.72
N ALA A 132 -7.32 -15.89 -20.52
CA ALA A 132 -7.13 -16.58 -21.80
C ALA A 132 -6.62 -15.66 -22.91
N ASN A 133 -7.05 -14.40 -22.89
CA ASN A 133 -6.76 -13.44 -23.96
C ASN A 133 -5.48 -12.61 -23.72
N TYR A 134 -4.99 -12.56 -22.49
CA TYR A 134 -3.78 -11.78 -22.16
C TYR A 134 -2.51 -12.53 -22.59
N SER A 135 -1.80 -12.03 -23.59
CA SER A 135 -0.57 -12.65 -24.06
C SER A 135 0.56 -12.55 -23.05
N GLU A 136 1.55 -13.45 -23.12
CA GLU A 136 2.75 -13.38 -22.27
C GLU A 136 3.55 -12.10 -22.52
N ALA A 137 3.64 -11.68 -23.79
CA ALA A 137 4.37 -10.47 -24.16
C ALA A 137 3.74 -9.19 -23.56
N GLU A 138 2.41 -9.07 -23.62
CA GLU A 138 1.66 -7.96 -23.00
C GLU A 138 1.82 -7.96 -21.49
N PHE A 139 1.70 -9.12 -20.84
CA PHE A 139 1.92 -9.27 -19.41
C PHE A 139 3.31 -8.76 -18.98
N GLN A 140 4.37 -9.24 -19.65
CA GLN A 140 5.73 -8.83 -19.35
C GLN A 140 5.96 -7.33 -19.61
N GLN A 141 5.34 -6.79 -20.66
CA GLN A 141 5.43 -5.37 -20.99
C GLN A 141 4.78 -4.51 -19.89
N VAL A 142 3.57 -4.86 -19.41
CA VAL A 142 2.89 -4.16 -18.33
C VAL A 142 3.73 -4.17 -17.04
N VAL A 143 4.25 -5.34 -16.66
CA VAL A 143 5.10 -5.45 -15.45
C VAL A 143 6.35 -4.57 -15.58
N LYS A 144 6.98 -4.56 -16.75
CA LYS A 144 8.15 -3.73 -17.02
C LYS A 144 7.81 -2.24 -16.94
N GLU A 145 6.74 -1.79 -17.59
CA GLU A 145 6.33 -0.39 -17.63
C GLU A 145 5.97 0.13 -16.23
N VAL A 146 5.20 -0.65 -15.46
CA VAL A 146 4.84 -0.29 -14.08
C VAL A 146 6.08 -0.23 -13.18
N ASN A 147 7.02 -1.17 -13.31
CA ASN A 147 8.24 -1.14 -12.53
C ASN A 147 9.13 0.07 -12.88
N GLN A 148 9.29 0.38 -14.16
CA GLN A 148 10.02 1.58 -14.60
C GLN A 148 9.36 2.86 -14.06
N ALA A 149 8.05 2.96 -14.13
CA ALA A 149 7.30 4.09 -13.60
C ALA A 149 7.49 4.24 -12.08
N ARG A 150 7.44 3.14 -11.33
CA ARG A 150 7.70 3.13 -9.88
C ARG A 150 9.12 3.58 -9.54
N GLU A 151 10.13 3.16 -10.29
CA GLU A 151 11.51 3.61 -10.11
C GLU A 151 11.67 5.11 -10.37
N VAL A 152 11.03 5.65 -11.41
CA VAL A 152 11.01 7.09 -11.67
C VAL A 152 10.42 7.84 -10.48
N LEU A 153 9.29 7.39 -9.93
CA LEU A 153 8.66 8.04 -8.77
C LEU A 153 9.52 7.96 -7.51
N MET A 154 10.14 6.81 -7.22
CA MET A 154 11.04 6.67 -6.08
C MET A 154 12.25 7.60 -6.20
N MET A 155 12.84 7.70 -7.39
CA MET A 155 13.92 8.62 -7.66
C MET A 155 13.46 10.09 -7.54
N ARG A 156 12.25 10.40 -8.00
CA ARG A 156 11.69 11.75 -7.88
C ARG A 156 11.50 12.16 -6.43
N VAL A 157 11.08 11.24 -5.55
CA VAL A 157 11.02 11.49 -4.09
C VAL A 157 12.39 11.89 -3.54
N VAL A 158 13.46 11.22 -3.98
CA VAL A 158 14.83 11.58 -3.60
C VAL A 158 15.18 13.00 -4.07
N GLN A 159 14.85 13.34 -5.30
CA GLN A 159 15.25 14.60 -5.92
C GLN A 159 14.49 15.83 -5.40
N THR A 160 13.25 15.64 -4.96
CA THR A 160 12.38 16.75 -4.53
C THR A 160 12.45 17.03 -3.04
N ASN A 161 13.01 16.13 -2.25
CA ASN A 161 13.13 16.32 -0.81
C ASN A 161 14.59 16.63 -0.43
N GLU A 162 14.81 17.82 0.09
CA GLU A 162 16.16 18.32 0.47
C GLU A 162 16.87 17.44 1.51
N ASN A 163 16.11 16.65 2.28
CA ASN A 163 16.65 15.76 3.30
C ASN A 163 17.10 14.40 2.73
N PHE A 164 16.85 14.11 1.45
CA PHE A 164 17.20 12.83 0.85
C PHE A 164 18.37 12.96 -0.13
N THR A 165 19.11 11.88 -0.23
CA THR A 165 20.19 11.68 -1.19
C THR A 165 19.98 10.34 -1.90
N VAL A 166 20.71 10.07 -2.97
CA VAL A 166 20.65 8.77 -3.66
C VAL A 166 20.99 7.60 -2.72
N LYS A 167 21.74 7.84 -1.63
CA LYS A 167 22.06 6.81 -0.62
C LYS A 167 20.83 6.36 0.17
N ASP A 168 19.78 7.18 0.20
CA ASP A 168 18.52 6.90 0.91
C ASP A 168 17.54 6.09 0.06
N LEU A 169 17.81 5.93 -1.25
CA LEU A 169 16.96 5.20 -2.17
C LEU A 169 16.60 3.78 -1.69
N PRO A 170 17.51 2.96 -1.11
CA PRO A 170 17.13 1.66 -0.59
C PRO A 170 16.10 1.72 0.55
N ALA A 171 16.17 2.75 1.39
CA ALA A 171 15.19 2.96 2.47
C ALA A 171 13.84 3.43 1.90
N ILE A 172 13.86 4.30 0.90
CA ILE A 172 12.65 4.77 0.19
C ILE A 172 11.97 3.60 -0.52
N ARG A 173 12.70 2.71 -1.19
CA ARG A 173 12.16 1.48 -1.80
C ARG A 173 11.40 0.62 -0.79
N LYS A 174 11.95 0.43 0.41
CA LYS A 174 11.28 -0.31 1.49
C LYS A 174 9.97 0.36 1.94
N VAL A 175 9.92 1.70 1.95
CA VAL A 175 8.69 2.44 2.25
C VAL A 175 7.65 2.18 1.16
N PHE A 176 8.02 2.27 -0.12
CA PHE A 176 7.13 1.96 -1.24
C PHE A 176 6.65 0.50 -1.19
N ALA A 177 7.53 -0.46 -0.90
CA ALA A 177 7.17 -1.87 -0.72
C ALA A 177 6.08 -2.04 0.35
N ARG A 178 6.22 -1.34 1.49
CA ARG A 178 5.22 -1.38 2.57
C ARG A 178 3.89 -0.76 2.15
N ILE A 179 3.91 0.39 1.47
CA ILE A 179 2.71 1.06 0.95
C ILE A 179 2.00 0.13 -0.05
N ASN A 180 2.75 -0.44 -1.00
CA ASN A 180 2.19 -1.33 -2.02
C ASN A 180 1.59 -2.58 -1.39
N ARG A 181 2.25 -3.15 -0.36
CA ARG A 181 1.70 -4.27 0.41
C ARG A 181 0.39 -3.90 1.11
N GLN A 182 0.34 -2.74 1.79
CA GLN A 182 -0.86 -2.29 2.50
C GLN A 182 -2.05 -2.04 1.58
N ASN A 183 -1.78 -1.62 0.34
CA ASN A 183 -2.79 -1.35 -0.68
C ASN A 183 -3.09 -2.57 -1.56
N SER A 184 -2.47 -3.73 -1.29
CA SER A 184 -2.68 -4.93 -2.09
C SER A 184 -3.97 -5.64 -1.72
N VAL A 185 -4.63 -6.20 -2.74
CA VAL A 185 -5.85 -6.99 -2.57
C VAL A 185 -5.55 -8.36 -1.94
N PRO A 186 -6.53 -8.98 -1.24
CA PRO A 186 -6.38 -10.35 -0.75
C PRO A 186 -6.02 -11.31 -1.88
N GLY A 187 -5.11 -12.25 -1.59
CA GLY A 187 -4.56 -13.18 -2.57
C GLY A 187 -3.26 -12.69 -3.23
N THR A 188 -2.87 -11.44 -3.02
CA THR A 188 -1.58 -10.93 -3.53
C THR A 188 -0.40 -11.62 -2.84
N LYS A 189 0.58 -12.06 -3.65
CA LYS A 189 1.88 -12.51 -3.14
C LYS A 189 2.70 -11.31 -2.69
N VAL A 190 3.26 -11.38 -1.49
CA VAL A 190 4.13 -10.31 -0.94
C VAL A 190 5.41 -10.92 -0.42
N GLN A 191 6.54 -10.25 -0.62
CA GLN A 191 7.82 -10.70 -0.15
C GLN A 191 8.10 -10.18 1.26
N GLU A 192 8.42 -11.09 2.19
CA GLU A 192 8.83 -10.79 3.56
C GLU A 192 10.29 -10.34 3.64
N ALA A 193 10.68 -9.73 4.76
CA ALA A 193 12.04 -9.22 4.98
C ALA A 193 13.14 -10.30 4.88
N ASP A 194 12.80 -11.56 5.10
CA ASP A 194 13.69 -12.72 4.95
C ASP A 194 13.73 -13.27 3.50
N GLY A 195 13.06 -12.64 2.58
CA GLY A 195 12.98 -13.03 1.16
C GLY A 195 11.89 -14.03 0.82
N ARG A 196 11.20 -14.62 1.81
CA ARG A 196 10.10 -15.56 1.56
C ARG A 196 8.87 -14.84 1.00
N TRP A 197 8.12 -15.56 0.18
CA TRP A 197 6.86 -15.08 -0.36
C TRP A 197 5.68 -15.61 0.47
N LEU A 198 4.78 -14.71 0.84
CA LEU A 198 3.49 -15.03 1.47
C LEU A 198 2.36 -14.63 0.53
N THR A 199 1.17 -15.16 0.79
CA THR A 199 -0.07 -14.70 0.17
C THR A 199 -0.92 -14.02 1.26
N LEU A 200 -1.39 -12.78 0.96
CA LEU A 200 -2.24 -11.99 1.87
C LEU A 200 -3.63 -12.58 2.04
#